data_c4bd12c2a49712c1cff196c33d782d4f
#
_entry.id   c4bd12c2a49712c1cff196c33d782d4f
#
_cell.length_a   1.000
_cell.length_b   1.000
_cell.length_c   1.000
_cell.angle_alpha   90.00
_cell.angle_beta   90.00
_cell.angle_gamma   90.00
#
_symmetry.space_group_name_H-M   'P 1'
#
loop_
_entity.id
_entity.type
_entity.pdbx_description
1 polymer ?
#
loop_
_entity_poly.entity_id
_entity_poly.type
_entity_poly.pdbx_seq_one_letter_code
_entity_poly.pdbx_strand_id
1 'polypeptide(L)'
;MKIFGEDGFRDLFKKGLLEEKFLNKFFSALDIFLKRQKVKKVFIGYDTRFSSKYLIHLIIKNLISIKLIYVGNKPLSTPCLYYSSKQRKSFSIMITASHFQKNFNGFKFFYRGRKLDKNYEKKILSLFKYVNKNKYKIKQIVKKVSLHENYLRFINERFNFNNINKKILVDFANGSTSVFKNKLNFLKNCNKINYLYNGHNINEKCGSNFLKKNINKKNFKKFNYCIAFDGDGDRALFSKQKYGIIESEKIAIIFLNYFKYHKGHSVYNVVSTKIVNPWLKEYLKNENNIRLYKTKVGDRNIINKQIKVKSILGFETSGHYSFYYAMDGIYAAGLFLEILKENPELIDKIINIPIAYKLKIFNFSSNCTKDIKRKLKLIKNKGNKIIVRKSIWEDTTRIYLFYKNSQIK
;
A
#
# COMPACT_ATOMS: atom_id res chain seq x y z
N MET A 1 5.92 -22.48 11.34
CA MET A 1 5.66 -21.05 11.58
C MET A 1 5.55 -20.32 10.23
N LYS A 2 4.49 -19.56 10.00
CA LYS A 2 4.31 -18.78 8.76
C LYS A 2 4.93 -17.41 8.97
N ILE A 3 6.09 -17.17 8.36
CA ILE A 3 6.85 -15.93 8.50
C ILE A 3 6.31 -14.86 7.55
N PHE A 4 6.28 -15.14 6.25
CA PHE A 4 5.83 -14.18 5.24
C PHE A 4 4.31 -14.11 5.13
N GLY A 5 3.81 -12.89 5.12
CA GLY A 5 2.43 -12.57 4.80
C GLY A 5 2.17 -12.31 3.31
N GLU A 6 1.27 -11.36 3.04
CA GLU A 6 0.98 -10.91 1.67
C GLU A 6 2.05 -9.94 1.16
N ASP A 7 2.67 -9.19 2.07
CA ASP A 7 3.66 -8.17 1.76
C ASP A 7 4.76 -8.11 2.84
N GLY A 8 5.68 -9.08 2.82
CA GLY A 8 6.72 -9.21 3.82
C GLY A 8 6.22 -9.76 5.16
N PHE A 9 6.76 -9.28 6.27
CA PHE A 9 6.30 -9.63 7.62
C PHE A 9 6.39 -8.43 8.56
N ARG A 10 5.57 -8.46 9.62
CA ARG A 10 5.50 -7.42 10.65
C ARG A 10 5.04 -8.03 11.98
N ASP A 11 5.43 -7.37 13.06
CA ASP A 11 5.04 -7.74 14.42
C ASP A 11 5.18 -6.55 15.37
N LEU A 12 4.86 -6.75 16.64
CA LEU A 12 5.23 -5.83 17.71
C LEU A 12 6.76 -5.75 17.83
N PHE A 13 7.26 -4.55 17.97
CA PHE A 13 8.70 -4.33 18.12
C PHE A 13 9.27 -5.09 19.32
N LYS A 14 10.38 -5.81 19.12
CA LYS A 14 11.03 -6.73 20.07
C LYS A 14 10.17 -7.92 20.52
N LYS A 15 9.13 -8.29 19.76
CA LYS A 15 8.31 -9.48 20.01
C LYS A 15 8.19 -10.34 18.75
N GLY A 16 8.00 -11.64 18.93
CA GLY A 16 7.73 -12.60 17.86
C GLY A 16 8.70 -12.52 16.68
N LEU A 17 8.22 -12.13 15.51
CA LEU A 17 9.04 -12.00 14.30
C LEU A 17 10.01 -10.80 14.35
N LEU A 18 9.91 -9.91 15.32
CA LEU A 18 10.82 -8.78 15.53
C LEU A 18 11.72 -8.94 16.77
N GLU A 19 11.81 -10.13 17.33
CA GLU A 19 12.84 -10.46 18.33
C GLU A 19 14.21 -10.49 17.69
N GLU A 20 15.22 -10.00 18.40
CA GLU A 20 16.60 -9.91 17.88
C GLU A 20 17.14 -11.27 17.45
N LYS A 21 16.91 -12.32 18.24
CA LYS A 21 17.32 -13.70 17.94
C LYS A 21 16.72 -14.18 16.61
N PHE A 22 15.44 -13.93 16.39
CA PHE A 22 14.77 -14.27 15.13
C PHE A 22 15.35 -13.46 13.97
N LEU A 23 15.47 -12.13 14.12
CA LEU A 23 15.97 -11.25 13.07
C LEU A 23 17.41 -11.54 12.68
N ASN A 24 18.28 -11.82 13.65
CA ASN A 24 19.68 -12.22 13.38
C ASN A 24 19.69 -13.48 12.50
N LYS A 25 18.90 -14.49 12.84
CA LYS A 25 18.79 -15.73 12.04
C LYS A 25 18.20 -15.48 10.66
N PHE A 26 17.13 -14.64 10.58
CA PHE A 26 16.47 -14.32 9.32
C PHE A 26 17.38 -13.56 8.37
N PHE A 27 18.06 -12.50 8.83
CA PHE A 27 18.95 -11.71 7.99
C PHE A 27 20.23 -12.46 7.61
N SER A 28 20.71 -13.39 8.43
CA SER A 28 21.79 -14.31 8.03
C SER A 28 21.34 -15.26 6.91
N ALA A 29 20.13 -15.79 6.97
CA ALA A 29 19.57 -16.58 5.86
C ALA A 29 19.36 -15.75 4.58
N LEU A 30 18.91 -14.50 4.74
CA LEU A 30 18.80 -13.54 3.64
C LEU A 30 20.16 -13.23 3.02
N ASP A 31 21.20 -13.06 3.83
CA ASP A 31 22.60 -12.82 3.37
C ASP A 31 23.08 -13.96 2.46
N ILE A 32 22.90 -15.22 2.90
CA ILE A 32 23.25 -16.41 2.11
C ILE A 32 22.44 -16.42 0.78
N PHE A 33 21.15 -16.11 0.84
CA PHE A 33 20.32 -16.02 -0.35
C PHE A 33 20.84 -14.95 -1.30
N LEU A 34 21.11 -13.74 -0.82
CA LEU A 34 21.60 -12.62 -1.61
C LEU A 34 22.96 -12.93 -2.26
N LYS A 35 23.87 -13.58 -1.54
CA LYS A 35 25.16 -14.07 -2.06
C LYS A 35 24.95 -15.05 -3.22
N ARG A 36 24.08 -16.05 -3.04
CA ARG A 36 23.73 -17.02 -4.10
C ARG A 36 23.09 -16.35 -5.33
N GLN A 37 22.33 -15.25 -5.14
CA GLN A 37 21.77 -14.46 -6.23
C GLN A 37 22.75 -13.45 -6.84
N LYS A 38 24.02 -13.43 -6.39
CA LYS A 38 25.08 -12.48 -6.82
C LYS A 38 24.66 -11.02 -6.66
N VAL A 39 23.87 -10.71 -5.60
CA VAL A 39 23.47 -9.34 -5.28
C VAL A 39 24.65 -8.60 -4.66
N LYS A 40 25.02 -7.46 -5.25
CA LYS A 40 26.17 -6.63 -4.79
C LYS A 40 25.72 -5.39 -4.02
N LYS A 41 24.46 -4.95 -4.22
CA LYS A 41 23.92 -3.71 -3.67
C LYS A 41 22.58 -3.97 -2.99
N VAL A 42 22.43 -3.43 -1.76
CA VAL A 42 21.17 -3.44 -1.02
C VAL A 42 20.78 -2.00 -0.69
N PHE A 43 19.50 -1.66 -0.90
CA PHE A 43 18.92 -0.38 -0.53
C PHE A 43 18.00 -0.58 0.68
N ILE A 44 18.14 0.27 1.69
CA ILE A 44 17.32 0.23 2.91
C ILE A 44 16.58 1.55 3.03
N GLY A 45 15.25 1.48 2.97
CA GLY A 45 14.34 2.55 3.31
C GLY A 45 13.64 2.27 4.64
N TYR A 46 13.10 3.30 5.26
CA TYR A 46 12.39 3.18 6.54
C TYR A 46 11.34 4.29 6.67
N ASP A 47 10.26 3.99 7.38
CA ASP A 47 9.26 4.98 7.76
C ASP A 47 9.69 5.76 9.03
N THR A 48 8.81 6.57 9.57
CA THR A 48 9.14 7.49 10.68
C THR A 48 9.16 6.84 12.06
N ARG A 49 9.05 5.51 12.18
CA ARG A 49 9.00 4.79 13.47
C ARG A 49 10.32 4.88 14.23
N PHE A 50 10.25 5.06 15.55
CA PHE A 50 11.42 5.12 16.44
C PHE A 50 12.32 3.88 16.35
N SER A 51 11.71 2.70 16.13
CA SER A 51 12.40 1.41 16.06
C SER A 51 13.21 1.20 14.79
N SER A 52 13.04 2.05 13.77
CA SER A 52 13.67 1.86 12.46
C SER A 52 15.18 1.88 12.51
N LYS A 53 15.79 2.75 13.33
CA LYS A 53 17.27 2.83 13.49
C LYS A 53 17.86 1.52 14.02
N TYR A 54 17.22 0.93 15.02
CA TYR A 54 17.65 -0.34 15.59
C TYR A 54 17.56 -1.47 14.55
N LEU A 55 16.46 -1.53 13.79
CA LEU A 55 16.27 -2.54 12.74
C LEU A 55 17.26 -2.39 11.59
N ILE A 56 17.63 -1.16 11.21
CA ILE A 56 18.71 -0.89 10.23
C ILE A 56 20.03 -1.48 10.74
N HIS A 57 20.38 -1.25 12.01
CA HIS A 57 21.59 -1.80 12.60
C HIS A 57 21.63 -3.33 12.53
N LEU A 58 20.53 -4.01 12.85
CA LEU A 58 20.45 -5.48 12.75
C LEU A 58 20.60 -5.98 11.31
N ILE A 59 20.01 -5.28 10.32
CA ILE A 59 20.20 -5.63 8.91
C ILE A 59 21.68 -5.54 8.54
N ILE A 60 22.33 -4.42 8.81
CA ILE A 60 23.74 -4.18 8.47
C ILE A 60 24.63 -5.21 9.15
N LYS A 61 24.40 -5.49 10.44
CA LYS A 61 25.15 -6.49 11.23
C LYS A 61 25.15 -7.87 10.60
N ASN A 62 24.05 -8.26 9.92
CA ASN A 62 23.84 -9.62 9.42
C ASN A 62 24.04 -9.78 7.90
N LEU A 63 23.99 -8.70 7.09
CA LEU A 63 24.22 -8.78 5.65
C LEU A 63 25.73 -8.73 5.30
N ILE A 64 26.51 -9.63 5.87
CA ILE A 64 27.99 -9.60 5.88
C ILE A 64 28.62 -9.91 4.52
N SER A 65 27.90 -10.51 3.58
CA SER A 65 28.39 -10.81 2.22
C SER A 65 28.07 -9.69 1.22
N ILE A 66 27.38 -8.63 1.65
CA ILE A 66 26.99 -7.52 0.77
C ILE A 66 28.00 -6.39 0.84
N LYS A 67 28.63 -6.10 -0.32
CA LYS A 67 29.68 -5.08 -0.41
C LYS A 67 29.15 -3.65 -0.21
N LEU A 68 28.00 -3.32 -0.79
CA LEU A 68 27.44 -1.96 -0.81
C LEU A 68 26.03 -1.93 -0.19
N ILE A 69 25.86 -1.19 0.90
CA ILE A 69 24.59 -0.96 1.55
C ILE A 69 24.26 0.53 1.49
N TYR A 70 23.16 0.88 0.81
CA TYR A 70 22.66 2.24 0.72
C TYR A 70 21.48 2.40 1.68
N VAL A 71 21.61 3.30 2.64
CA VAL A 71 20.56 3.61 3.61
C VAL A 71 20.00 4.99 3.29
N GLY A 72 18.68 5.13 3.26
CA GLY A 72 18.04 6.43 3.13
C GLY A 72 18.49 7.39 4.25
N ASN A 73 18.85 8.61 3.90
CA ASN A 73 19.28 9.63 4.88
C ASN A 73 18.09 10.26 5.65
N LYS A 74 16.87 10.10 5.11
CA LYS A 74 15.60 10.53 5.69
C LYS A 74 14.58 9.40 5.55
N PRO A 75 13.46 9.42 6.30
CA PRO A 75 12.35 8.49 6.09
C PRO A 75 11.91 8.46 4.62
N LEU A 76 11.62 7.27 4.11
CA LEU A 76 11.21 7.01 2.73
C LEU A 76 9.82 6.43 2.68
N SER A 77 9.01 6.82 1.69
CA SER A 77 7.80 6.08 1.37
C SER A 77 8.12 4.79 0.62
N THR A 78 7.27 3.78 0.76
CA THR A 78 7.41 2.51 0.03
C THR A 78 7.52 2.72 -1.48
N PRO A 79 6.64 3.52 -2.15
CA PRO A 79 6.79 3.79 -3.58
C PRO A 79 8.09 4.53 -3.94
N CYS A 80 8.56 5.43 -3.08
CA CYS A 80 9.82 6.13 -3.30
C CYS A 80 11.02 5.17 -3.29
N LEU A 81 11.11 4.28 -2.31
CA LEU A 81 12.16 3.25 -2.26
C LEU A 81 12.09 2.34 -3.48
N TYR A 82 10.87 1.89 -3.84
CA TYR A 82 10.66 1.05 -5.01
C TYR A 82 11.17 1.73 -6.28
N TYR A 83 10.76 2.97 -6.54
CA TYR A 83 11.15 3.73 -7.73
C TYR A 83 12.66 3.98 -7.78
N SER A 84 13.24 4.43 -6.67
CA SER A 84 14.66 4.80 -6.60
C SER A 84 15.61 3.60 -6.64
N SER A 85 15.12 2.42 -6.24
CA SER A 85 15.91 1.18 -6.20
C SER A 85 15.57 0.19 -7.31
N LYS A 86 14.83 0.59 -8.34
CA LYS A 86 14.38 -0.24 -9.47
C LYS A 86 15.53 -0.75 -10.36
N GLN A 87 16.76 -0.65 -9.93
CA GLN A 87 17.93 -1.11 -10.69
C GLN A 87 17.96 -2.65 -10.81
N ARG A 88 18.39 -3.13 -11.98
CA ARG A 88 18.59 -4.56 -12.20
C ARG A 88 19.60 -5.12 -11.19
N LYS A 89 19.32 -6.32 -10.66
CA LYS A 89 20.16 -7.03 -9.67
C LYS A 89 20.30 -6.33 -8.32
N SER A 90 19.55 -5.29 -8.01
CA SER A 90 19.47 -4.70 -6.67
C SER A 90 18.44 -5.44 -5.81
N PHE A 91 18.64 -5.36 -4.51
CA PHE A 91 17.68 -5.80 -3.50
C PHE A 91 17.33 -4.60 -2.61
N SER A 92 16.09 -4.51 -2.20
CA SER A 92 15.64 -3.41 -1.35
C SER A 92 14.82 -3.91 -0.18
N ILE A 93 15.02 -3.29 0.97
CA ILE A 93 14.32 -3.58 2.22
C ILE A 93 13.65 -2.31 2.69
N MET A 94 12.32 -2.32 2.80
CA MET A 94 11.54 -1.27 3.43
C MET A 94 11.19 -1.67 4.84
N ILE A 95 11.59 -0.87 5.81
CA ILE A 95 11.29 -1.04 7.23
C ILE A 95 10.04 -0.25 7.54
N THR A 96 8.92 -0.94 7.73
CA THR A 96 7.61 -0.32 7.97
C THR A 96 6.58 -1.33 8.46
N ALA A 97 5.58 -0.87 9.18
CA ALA A 97 4.34 -1.60 9.43
C ALA A 97 3.13 -0.90 8.79
N SER A 98 3.34 -0.03 7.76
CA SER A 98 2.28 0.68 7.03
C SER A 98 1.32 1.42 7.98
N HIS A 99 0.05 1.09 7.97
CA HIS A 99 -1.01 1.74 8.74
C HIS A 99 -1.14 1.30 10.22
N PHE A 100 -0.26 0.42 10.70
CA PHE A 100 -0.25 -0.01 12.10
C PHE A 100 0.28 1.08 13.03
N GLN A 101 -0.02 0.94 14.34
CA GLN A 101 0.43 1.86 15.38
C GLN A 101 1.96 1.85 15.52
N LYS A 102 2.49 2.84 16.23
CA LYS A 102 3.93 3.10 16.42
C LYS A 102 4.76 1.94 16.95
N ASN A 103 4.17 1.10 17.79
CA ASN A 103 4.83 -0.05 18.42
C ASN A 103 4.96 -1.29 17.52
N PHE A 104 4.32 -1.29 16.35
CA PHE A 104 4.56 -2.28 15.31
C PHE A 104 5.68 -1.82 14.38
N ASN A 105 6.42 -2.77 13.80
CA ASN A 105 7.29 -2.55 12.66
C ASN A 105 7.33 -3.82 11.79
N GLY A 106 8.10 -3.81 10.72
CA GLY A 106 8.19 -4.94 9.81
C GLY A 106 9.07 -4.66 8.60
N PHE A 107 9.02 -5.58 7.64
CA PHE A 107 9.87 -5.53 6.46
C PHE A 107 9.08 -5.88 5.22
N LYS A 108 9.19 -5.02 4.18
CA LYS A 108 8.79 -5.33 2.81
C LYS A 108 10.07 -5.51 1.98
N PHE A 109 10.06 -6.48 1.07
CA PHE A 109 11.23 -6.83 0.29
C PHE A 109 10.97 -6.66 -1.21
N PHE A 110 11.95 -6.08 -1.90
CA PHE A 110 11.91 -5.91 -3.35
C PHE A 110 13.16 -6.50 -3.97
N TYR A 111 12.99 -7.20 -5.08
CA TYR A 111 14.09 -7.79 -5.82
C TYR A 111 13.87 -7.64 -7.33
N ARG A 112 14.90 -7.16 -8.04
CA ARG A 112 14.84 -6.92 -9.49
C ARG A 112 13.66 -6.02 -9.91
N GLY A 113 13.40 -4.97 -9.14
CA GLY A 113 12.33 -4.02 -9.41
C GLY A 113 10.91 -4.57 -9.22
N ARG A 114 10.74 -5.63 -8.42
CA ARG A 114 9.45 -6.23 -8.06
C ARG A 114 9.40 -6.61 -6.60
N LYS A 115 8.21 -6.76 -6.04
CA LYS A 115 8.06 -7.37 -4.73
C LYS A 115 8.60 -8.79 -4.74
N LEU A 116 9.24 -9.17 -3.63
CA LEU A 116 9.80 -10.52 -3.47
C LEU A 116 8.70 -11.57 -3.68
N ASP A 117 8.91 -12.49 -4.62
CA ASP A 117 7.94 -13.52 -4.91
C ASP A 117 8.00 -14.70 -3.93
N LYS A 118 6.97 -15.55 -3.98
CA LYS A 118 6.85 -16.69 -3.08
C LYS A 118 7.96 -17.73 -3.24
N ASN A 119 8.56 -17.86 -4.41
CA ASN A 119 9.63 -18.82 -4.64
C ASN A 119 10.91 -18.37 -3.95
N TYR A 120 11.20 -17.06 -4.00
CA TYR A 120 12.31 -16.47 -3.25
C TYR A 120 12.07 -16.52 -1.74
N GLU A 121 10.85 -16.24 -1.28
CA GLU A 121 10.48 -16.42 0.13
C GLU A 121 10.75 -17.85 0.61
N LYS A 122 10.33 -18.86 -0.15
CA LYS A 122 10.60 -20.29 0.15
C LYS A 122 12.10 -20.59 0.21
N LYS A 123 12.90 -20.04 -0.73
CA LYS A 123 14.35 -20.22 -0.74
C LYS A 123 15.01 -19.60 0.50
N ILE A 124 14.59 -18.41 0.93
CA ILE A 124 15.08 -17.79 2.16
C ILE A 124 14.69 -18.64 3.39
N LEU A 125 13.44 -19.13 3.44
CA LEU A 125 12.97 -19.96 4.55
C LEU A 125 13.64 -21.34 4.61
N SER A 126 14.01 -21.94 3.49
CA SER A 126 14.80 -23.17 3.50
C SER A 126 16.19 -22.94 4.10
N LEU A 127 16.82 -21.80 3.78
CA LEU A 127 18.10 -21.41 4.39
C LEU A 127 17.98 -21.08 5.88
N PHE A 128 16.87 -20.47 6.30
CA PHE A 128 16.61 -20.12 7.70
C PHE A 128 16.71 -21.32 8.66
N LYS A 129 16.41 -22.55 8.19
CA LYS A 129 16.52 -23.75 9.01
C LYS A 129 17.96 -24.11 9.36
N TYR A 130 18.91 -23.84 8.46
CA TYR A 130 20.30 -24.31 8.50
C TYR A 130 21.34 -23.22 8.76
N VAL A 131 20.90 -22.02 9.19
CA VAL A 131 21.83 -20.92 9.44
C VAL A 131 22.66 -21.22 10.69
N ASN A 132 23.95 -21.52 10.50
CA ASN A 132 25.00 -21.37 11.48
C ASN A 132 25.69 -20.02 11.25
N LYS A 133 26.25 -19.39 12.31
CA LYS A 133 26.92 -18.08 12.19
C LYS A 133 27.97 -18.12 11.08
N ASN A 134 27.78 -17.29 10.03
CA ASN A 134 28.79 -17.11 9.00
C ASN A 134 30.07 -16.55 9.61
N LYS A 135 31.21 -17.22 9.36
CA LYS A 135 32.53 -16.82 9.90
C LYS A 135 33.24 -15.74 9.05
N TYR A 136 32.88 -15.58 7.79
CA TYR A 136 33.56 -14.68 6.87
C TYR A 136 32.80 -13.39 6.67
N LYS A 137 33.37 -12.26 7.07
CA LYS A 137 32.85 -10.91 6.92
C LYS A 137 33.69 -10.16 5.87
N ILE A 138 33.04 -9.68 4.80
CA ILE A 138 33.70 -8.76 3.87
C ILE A 138 33.68 -7.33 4.42
N LYS A 139 34.62 -6.50 4.00
CA LYS A 139 34.57 -5.05 4.31
C LYS A 139 33.36 -4.42 3.62
N GLN A 140 32.37 -4.07 4.42
CA GLN A 140 31.15 -3.42 3.94
C GLN A 140 31.35 -1.92 3.78
N ILE A 141 30.76 -1.35 2.75
CA ILE A 141 30.64 0.09 2.56
C ILE A 141 29.17 0.47 2.78
N VAL A 142 28.90 1.14 3.89
CA VAL A 142 27.55 1.65 4.21
C VAL A 142 27.50 3.14 3.88
N LYS A 143 26.60 3.54 2.99
CA LYS A 143 26.43 4.94 2.59
C LYS A 143 25.03 5.43 2.92
N LYS A 144 24.90 6.58 3.58
CA LYS A 144 23.65 7.31 3.67
C LYS A 144 23.45 8.10 2.37
N VAL A 145 22.30 7.94 1.73
CA VAL A 145 22.02 8.52 0.41
C VAL A 145 20.62 9.15 0.37
N SER A 146 20.48 10.19 -0.42
CA SER A 146 19.17 10.71 -0.77
C SER A 146 18.56 9.85 -1.87
N LEU A 147 17.55 9.07 -1.51
CA LEU A 147 16.79 8.24 -2.46
C LEU A 147 15.50 8.94 -2.93
N HIS A 148 15.28 10.19 -2.52
CA HIS A 148 14.06 10.94 -2.81
C HIS A 148 14.07 11.62 -4.19
N GLU A 149 15.23 12.06 -4.66
CA GLU A 149 15.36 13.02 -5.78
C GLU A 149 14.79 12.48 -7.08
N ASN A 150 15.14 11.25 -7.46
CA ASN A 150 14.63 10.67 -8.71
C ASN A 150 13.11 10.45 -8.66
N TYR A 151 12.60 10.03 -7.52
CA TYR A 151 11.16 9.86 -7.35
C TYR A 151 10.44 11.20 -7.33
N LEU A 152 10.98 12.19 -6.63
CA LEU A 152 10.42 13.55 -6.58
C LEU A 152 10.38 14.19 -7.95
N ARG A 153 11.47 14.06 -8.74
CA ARG A 153 11.52 14.52 -10.13
C ARG A 153 10.41 13.85 -10.94
N PHE A 154 10.32 12.53 -10.93
CA PHE A 154 9.29 11.77 -11.63
C PHE A 154 7.87 12.25 -11.28
N ILE A 155 7.58 12.47 -9.98
CA ILE A 155 6.26 12.92 -9.56
C ILE A 155 5.98 14.37 -9.99
N ASN A 156 6.94 15.27 -9.85
CA ASN A 156 6.76 16.69 -10.20
C ASN A 156 6.73 16.92 -11.72
N GLU A 157 7.46 16.13 -12.51
CA GLU A 157 7.36 16.17 -13.98
C GLU A 157 5.99 15.66 -14.43
N ARG A 158 5.46 14.62 -13.78
CA ARG A 158 4.15 14.07 -14.12
C ARG A 158 2.99 14.96 -13.68
N PHE A 159 3.13 15.66 -12.55
CA PHE A 159 2.08 16.50 -11.95
C PHE A 159 2.60 17.93 -11.71
N ASN A 160 2.85 18.63 -12.81
CA ASN A 160 3.39 19.99 -12.75
C ASN A 160 2.26 21.04 -12.74
N PHE A 161 1.49 21.06 -11.67
CA PHE A 161 0.46 22.08 -11.44
C PHE A 161 0.40 22.46 -9.95
N ASN A 162 -0.18 23.62 -9.63
CA ASN A 162 -0.26 24.13 -8.25
C ASN A 162 -1.57 24.84 -7.91
N ASN A 163 -2.40 25.19 -8.89
CA ASN A 163 -3.62 25.95 -8.66
C ASN A 163 -4.86 25.07 -8.76
N ILE A 164 -5.51 24.85 -7.61
CA ILE A 164 -6.79 24.15 -7.51
C ILE A 164 -7.72 25.07 -6.72
N ASN A 165 -8.81 25.50 -7.34
CA ASN A 165 -9.79 26.39 -6.70
C ASN A 165 -10.74 25.61 -5.77
N LYS A 166 -10.18 24.89 -4.81
CA LYS A 166 -10.92 24.13 -3.78
C LYS A 166 -10.11 24.09 -2.48
N LYS A 167 -10.78 24.10 -1.34
CA LYS A 167 -10.13 23.91 -0.03
C LYS A 167 -9.82 22.41 0.17
N ILE A 168 -8.56 22.04 0.12
CA ILE A 168 -8.09 20.66 0.21
C ILE A 168 -7.28 20.48 1.47
N LEU A 169 -7.58 19.43 2.24
CA LEU A 169 -6.77 18.98 3.38
C LEU A 169 -5.98 17.73 3.00
N VAL A 170 -4.68 17.74 3.33
CA VAL A 170 -3.80 16.56 3.16
C VAL A 170 -3.23 16.14 4.49
N ASP A 171 -3.54 14.92 4.91
CA ASP A 171 -3.06 14.29 6.13
C ASP A 171 -1.90 13.34 5.80
N PHE A 172 -0.72 13.64 6.34
CA PHE A 172 0.52 12.89 6.09
C PHE A 172 0.76 11.75 7.09
N ALA A 173 -0.19 11.47 7.98
CA ALA A 173 -0.12 10.40 8.98
C ALA A 173 1.10 10.47 9.94
N ASN A 174 1.82 11.60 10.02
CA ASN A 174 3.16 11.69 10.60
C ASN A 174 4.11 10.61 10.05
N GLY A 175 3.83 10.14 8.84
CA GLY A 175 4.51 9.06 8.15
C GLY A 175 5.61 9.54 7.21
N SER A 176 6.12 8.63 6.42
CA SER A 176 7.24 8.86 5.50
C SER A 176 6.94 9.85 4.37
N THR A 177 5.65 10.06 4.03
CA THR A 177 5.23 11.07 3.04
C THR A 177 5.47 12.50 3.52
N SER A 178 5.64 12.73 4.83
CA SER A 178 5.90 14.04 5.44
C SER A 178 7.13 14.74 4.86
N VAL A 179 8.12 13.99 4.39
CA VAL A 179 9.35 14.55 3.77
C VAL A 179 9.07 15.28 2.46
N PHE A 180 7.91 15.04 1.86
CA PHE A 180 7.48 15.65 0.59
C PHE A 180 6.54 16.84 0.75
N LYS A 181 6.13 17.20 1.96
CA LYS A 181 5.06 18.18 2.24
C LYS A 181 5.17 19.49 1.45
N ASN A 182 6.40 20.00 1.24
CA ASN A 182 6.66 21.25 0.52
C ASN A 182 7.40 21.04 -0.80
N LYS A 183 7.57 19.80 -1.27
CA LYS A 183 8.35 19.45 -2.44
C LYS A 183 7.52 18.98 -3.62
N LEU A 184 6.25 18.65 -3.39
CA LEU A 184 5.30 18.23 -4.42
C LEU A 184 4.54 19.44 -4.93
N ASN A 185 4.68 19.76 -6.23
CA ASN A 185 4.09 20.94 -6.84
C ASN A 185 2.57 20.98 -6.65
N PHE A 186 1.89 19.87 -6.87
CA PHE A 186 0.44 19.77 -6.77
C PHE A 186 -0.10 19.90 -5.31
N LEU A 187 0.77 19.91 -4.30
CA LEU A 187 0.38 20.12 -2.90
C LEU A 187 0.68 21.54 -2.38
N LYS A 188 1.23 22.44 -3.19
CA LYS A 188 1.65 23.78 -2.72
C LYS A 188 0.51 24.51 -2.00
N ASN A 189 -0.67 24.56 -2.58
CA ASN A 189 -1.83 25.31 -2.08
C ASN A 189 -2.80 24.46 -1.22
N CYS A 190 -2.40 23.24 -0.84
CA CYS A 190 -3.19 22.41 0.05
C CYS A 190 -2.91 22.71 1.53
N ASN A 191 -3.93 22.60 2.37
CA ASN A 191 -3.76 22.60 3.82
C ASN A 191 -3.14 21.26 4.26
N LYS A 192 -2.11 21.30 5.07
CA LYS A 192 -1.31 20.15 5.46
C LYS A 192 -1.36 19.92 6.94
N ILE A 193 -1.62 18.68 7.37
CA ILE A 193 -1.63 18.27 8.78
C ILE A 193 -0.84 16.99 8.99
N ASN A 194 -0.48 16.72 10.24
CA ASN A 194 0.15 15.49 10.68
C ASN A 194 1.42 15.13 9.89
N TYR A 195 2.32 16.10 9.75
CA TYR A 195 3.61 15.96 9.06
C TYR A 195 4.83 16.18 9.97
N LEU A 196 4.61 16.44 11.25
CA LEU A 196 5.68 16.62 12.24
C LEU A 196 5.90 15.31 13.00
N TYR A 197 6.64 14.40 12.36
CA TYR A 197 6.95 13.09 12.95
C TYR A 197 8.05 13.20 14.03
N ASN A 198 7.88 12.46 15.12
CA ASN A 198 8.83 12.37 16.25
C ASN A 198 9.25 10.92 16.56
N GLY A 199 8.87 9.95 15.72
CA GLY A 199 9.11 8.54 15.93
C GLY A 199 7.99 7.81 16.67
N HIS A 200 7.17 8.52 17.42
CA HIS A 200 6.15 7.95 18.30
C HIS A 200 4.71 8.33 17.93
N ASN A 201 4.50 9.15 16.92
CA ASN A 201 3.18 9.67 16.54
C ASN A 201 2.68 9.21 15.16
N ILE A 202 3.38 8.29 14.48
CA ILE A 202 2.95 7.74 13.19
C ILE A 202 1.58 7.03 13.32
N ASN A 203 0.64 7.38 12.44
CA ASN A 203 -0.74 6.86 12.42
C ASN A 203 -1.53 7.08 13.74
N GLU A 204 -1.04 7.88 14.66
CA GLU A 204 -1.71 8.16 15.93
C GLU A 204 -2.72 9.29 15.75
N LYS A 205 -4.00 8.96 15.79
CA LYS A 205 -5.13 9.88 15.53
C LYS A 205 -4.99 10.64 14.20
N CYS A 206 -4.36 10.04 13.20
CA CYS A 206 -4.11 10.64 11.88
C CYS A 206 -4.03 9.57 10.78
N GLY A 207 -3.96 10.04 9.53
CA GLY A 207 -3.80 9.21 8.33
C GLY A 207 -5.06 8.49 7.89
N SER A 208 -4.89 7.61 6.90
CA SER A 208 -5.99 6.98 6.15
C SER A 208 -7.01 6.24 7.02
N ASN A 209 -6.56 5.45 7.99
CA ASN A 209 -7.47 4.72 8.88
C ASN A 209 -8.23 5.65 9.84
N PHE A 210 -7.62 6.74 10.26
CA PHE A 210 -8.26 7.73 11.13
C PHE A 210 -9.29 8.54 10.35
N LEU A 211 -8.96 9.03 9.16
CA LEU A 211 -9.89 9.74 8.29
C LEU A 211 -11.15 8.90 8.03
N LYS A 212 -10.97 7.63 7.68
CA LYS A 212 -12.09 6.70 7.42
C LYS A 212 -13.09 6.60 8.57
N LYS A 213 -12.60 6.62 9.83
CA LYS A 213 -13.44 6.52 11.04
C LYS A 213 -14.00 7.85 11.50
N ASN A 214 -13.40 8.97 11.13
CA ASN A 214 -13.65 10.28 11.74
C ASN A 214 -14.01 11.37 10.73
N ILE A 215 -14.36 11.03 9.49
CA ILE A 215 -14.67 12.00 8.43
C ILE A 215 -15.80 12.98 8.83
N ASN A 216 -16.71 12.55 9.68
CA ASN A 216 -17.83 13.39 10.16
C ASN A 216 -17.44 14.42 11.21
N LYS A 217 -16.19 14.43 11.72
CA LYS A 217 -15.72 15.44 12.67
C LYS A 217 -15.66 16.82 12.01
N LYS A 218 -15.98 17.86 12.81
CA LYS A 218 -16.02 19.28 12.38
C LYS A 218 -14.76 19.72 11.63
N ASN A 219 -13.59 19.24 12.03
CA ASN A 219 -12.31 19.59 11.42
C ASN A 219 -12.17 19.18 9.96
N PHE A 220 -12.82 18.08 9.52
CA PHE A 220 -12.78 17.64 8.14
C PHE A 220 -13.88 18.30 7.29
N LYS A 221 -15.03 18.63 7.91
CA LYS A 221 -16.18 19.21 7.22
C LYS A 221 -15.96 20.60 6.60
N LYS A 222 -14.92 21.32 7.02
CA LYS A 222 -14.58 22.65 6.49
C LYS A 222 -13.81 22.62 5.15
N PHE A 223 -13.36 21.43 4.70
CA PHE A 223 -12.64 21.26 3.45
C PHE A 223 -13.52 20.61 2.39
N ASN A 224 -13.39 21.07 1.14
CA ASN A 224 -14.12 20.49 0.03
C ASN A 224 -13.71 19.03 -0.20
N TYR A 225 -12.40 18.74 -0.09
CA TYR A 225 -11.81 17.41 -0.19
C TYR A 225 -10.77 17.17 0.88
N CYS A 226 -10.64 15.92 1.33
CA CYS A 226 -9.54 15.49 2.17
C CYS A 226 -8.84 14.30 1.53
N ILE A 227 -7.51 14.30 1.60
CA ILE A 227 -6.63 13.21 1.17
C ILE A 227 -5.85 12.76 2.40
N ALA A 228 -5.80 11.45 2.68
CA ALA A 228 -5.02 10.94 3.79
C ALA A 228 -4.14 9.77 3.34
N PHE A 229 -2.85 9.90 3.60
CA PHE A 229 -1.87 8.83 3.40
C PHE A 229 -1.85 7.87 4.60
N ASP A 230 -1.18 6.74 4.46
CA ASP A 230 -0.78 5.90 5.58
C ASP A 230 0.72 6.08 5.89
N GLY A 231 1.22 5.35 6.90
CA GLY A 231 2.55 5.59 7.45
C GLY A 231 3.71 5.44 6.45
N ASP A 232 3.57 4.60 5.42
CA ASP A 232 4.60 4.39 4.39
C ASP A 232 4.17 4.85 2.98
N GLY A 233 3.00 5.47 2.87
CA GLY A 233 2.58 6.22 1.69
C GLY A 233 2.22 5.39 0.45
N ASP A 234 1.97 4.09 0.60
CA ASP A 234 1.49 3.25 -0.50
C ASP A 234 -0.03 3.32 -0.67
N ARG A 235 -0.74 3.99 0.28
CA ARG A 235 -2.19 4.25 0.25
C ARG A 235 -2.50 5.74 0.20
N ALA A 236 -3.62 6.05 -0.45
CA ALA A 236 -4.33 7.30 -0.32
C ALA A 236 -5.84 7.04 -0.18
N LEU A 237 -6.47 7.65 0.83
CA LEU A 237 -7.92 7.72 0.94
C LEU A 237 -8.39 9.13 0.59
N PHE A 238 -9.53 9.19 -0.08
CA PHE A 238 -10.14 10.42 -0.58
C PHE A 238 -11.50 10.60 0.05
N SER A 239 -11.84 11.85 0.34
CA SER A 239 -13.18 12.22 0.78
C SER A 239 -13.64 13.51 0.14
N LYS A 240 -14.95 13.69 0.02
CA LYS A 240 -15.59 14.94 -0.39
C LYS A 240 -16.54 15.42 0.69
N GLN A 241 -16.58 16.74 0.88
CA GLN A 241 -17.52 17.42 1.79
C GLN A 241 -18.95 16.97 1.49
N LYS A 242 -19.77 16.76 2.52
CA LYS A 242 -21.16 16.27 2.46
C LYS A 242 -21.33 14.82 1.95
N TYR A 243 -20.38 14.28 1.17
CA TYR A 243 -20.42 12.90 0.69
C TYR A 243 -19.78 11.92 1.70
N GLY A 244 -18.64 12.29 2.26
CA GLY A 244 -17.85 11.43 3.12
C GLY A 244 -16.67 10.77 2.39
N ILE A 245 -16.30 9.56 2.77
CA ILE A 245 -15.22 8.80 2.11
C ILE A 245 -15.69 8.35 0.74
N ILE A 246 -14.89 8.64 -0.29
CA ILE A 246 -15.11 8.16 -1.65
C ILE A 246 -14.57 6.72 -1.71
N GLU A 247 -15.42 5.78 -2.12
CA GLU A 247 -15.05 4.38 -2.23
C GLU A 247 -13.94 4.17 -3.26
N SER A 248 -13.02 3.24 -2.97
CA SER A 248 -11.88 2.98 -3.86
C SER A 248 -12.31 2.54 -5.26
N GLU A 249 -13.46 1.89 -5.39
CA GLU A 249 -14.07 1.52 -6.66
C GLU A 249 -14.45 2.76 -7.49
N LYS A 250 -15.02 3.79 -6.86
CA LYS A 250 -15.36 5.06 -7.53
C LYS A 250 -14.12 5.83 -7.93
N ILE A 251 -13.11 5.87 -7.06
CA ILE A 251 -11.80 6.45 -7.40
C ILE A 251 -11.18 5.73 -8.61
N ALA A 252 -11.24 4.39 -8.64
CA ALA A 252 -10.73 3.63 -9.78
C ALA A 252 -11.48 3.96 -11.08
N ILE A 253 -12.80 4.14 -11.02
CA ILE A 253 -13.61 4.55 -12.18
C ILE A 253 -13.24 5.96 -12.63
N ILE A 254 -13.05 6.91 -11.70
CA ILE A 254 -12.61 8.27 -12.00
C ILE A 254 -11.28 8.22 -12.76
N PHE A 255 -10.29 7.47 -12.27
CA PHE A 255 -8.99 7.30 -12.93
C PHE A 255 -9.10 6.64 -14.31
N LEU A 256 -9.94 5.62 -14.45
CA LEU A 256 -10.15 4.94 -15.74
C LEU A 256 -10.81 5.85 -16.78
N ASN A 257 -11.82 6.63 -16.39
CA ASN A 257 -12.45 7.60 -17.30
C ASN A 257 -11.46 8.68 -17.73
N TYR A 258 -10.62 9.17 -16.80
CA TYR A 258 -9.57 10.12 -17.14
C TYR A 258 -8.56 9.52 -18.13
N PHE A 259 -8.10 8.28 -17.93
CA PHE A 259 -7.21 7.62 -18.87
C PHE A 259 -7.88 7.36 -20.23
N LYS A 260 -9.17 7.04 -20.25
CA LYS A 260 -9.94 6.85 -21.49
C LYS A 260 -9.94 8.13 -22.31
N TYR A 261 -10.14 9.26 -21.67
CA TYR A 261 -10.13 10.57 -22.35
C TYR A 261 -8.76 10.94 -22.88
N HIS A 262 -7.67 10.75 -22.09
CA HIS A 262 -6.34 11.24 -22.44
C HIS A 262 -5.47 10.24 -23.22
N LYS A 263 -5.73 8.93 -23.17
CA LYS A 263 -4.86 7.92 -23.78
C LYS A 263 -5.44 7.23 -25.02
N GLY A 264 -6.73 7.32 -25.26
CA GLY A 264 -7.37 6.81 -26.49
C GLY A 264 -7.20 5.31 -26.78
N HIS A 265 -6.88 4.45 -25.76
CA HIS A 265 -6.74 3.02 -25.99
C HIS A 265 -8.07 2.35 -26.31
N SER A 266 -8.07 1.36 -27.20
CA SER A 266 -9.27 0.59 -27.54
C SER A 266 -9.80 -0.25 -26.37
N VAL A 267 -8.92 -0.78 -25.50
CA VAL A 267 -9.28 -1.57 -24.32
C VAL A 267 -8.40 -1.21 -23.13
N TYR A 268 -9.03 -1.06 -21.97
CA TYR A 268 -8.38 -0.80 -20.67
C TYR A 268 -8.52 -2.00 -19.76
N ASN A 269 -7.41 -2.64 -19.43
CA ASN A 269 -7.39 -3.67 -18.40
C ASN A 269 -7.24 -3.04 -17.03
N VAL A 270 -8.08 -3.43 -16.07
CA VAL A 270 -7.99 -3.06 -14.66
C VAL A 270 -7.93 -4.29 -13.78
N VAL A 271 -7.13 -4.24 -12.74
CA VAL A 271 -6.96 -5.35 -11.80
C VAL A 271 -7.41 -4.94 -10.41
N SER A 272 -8.26 -5.78 -9.77
CA SER A 272 -8.62 -5.62 -8.38
C SER A 272 -8.66 -6.95 -7.64
N THR A 273 -9.01 -6.93 -6.37
CA THR A 273 -9.15 -8.14 -5.57
C THR A 273 -10.55 -8.73 -5.66
N LYS A 274 -10.71 -9.98 -5.20
CA LYS A 274 -12.03 -10.60 -5.10
C LYS A 274 -12.96 -9.90 -4.11
N ILE A 275 -12.40 -9.08 -3.20
CA ILE A 275 -13.17 -8.33 -2.17
C ILE A 275 -13.82 -7.07 -2.74
N VAL A 276 -13.49 -6.66 -3.97
CA VAL A 276 -14.12 -5.50 -4.61
C VAL A 276 -15.65 -5.62 -4.61
N ASN A 277 -16.34 -4.49 -4.42
CA ASN A 277 -17.80 -4.43 -4.42
C ASN A 277 -18.36 -5.02 -5.73
N PRO A 278 -19.38 -5.90 -5.69
CA PRO A 278 -20.02 -6.46 -6.88
C PRO A 278 -20.53 -5.39 -7.85
N TRP A 279 -21.00 -4.26 -7.32
CA TRP A 279 -21.44 -3.10 -8.08
C TRP A 279 -20.44 -2.68 -9.18
N LEU A 280 -19.15 -2.72 -8.90
CA LEU A 280 -18.15 -2.38 -9.91
C LEU A 280 -18.25 -3.27 -11.16
N LYS A 281 -18.47 -4.59 -10.97
CA LYS A 281 -18.66 -5.51 -12.11
C LYS A 281 -19.91 -5.17 -12.90
N GLU A 282 -21.00 -4.79 -12.22
CA GLU A 282 -22.26 -4.43 -12.85
C GLU A 282 -22.12 -3.10 -13.61
N TYR A 283 -21.49 -2.09 -13.00
CA TYR A 283 -21.18 -0.83 -13.65
C TYR A 283 -20.36 -1.02 -14.94
N LEU A 284 -19.29 -1.83 -14.86
CA LEU A 284 -18.38 -2.06 -15.98
C LEU A 284 -18.96 -2.94 -17.10
N LYS A 285 -20.11 -3.57 -16.92
CA LYS A 285 -20.79 -4.30 -18.02
C LYS A 285 -21.22 -3.37 -19.16
N ASN A 286 -21.53 -2.12 -18.84
CA ASN A 286 -21.92 -1.11 -19.82
C ASN A 286 -20.72 -0.37 -20.44
N GLU A 287 -19.51 -0.71 -20.01
CA GLU A 287 -18.24 -0.12 -20.48
C GLU A 287 -17.51 -1.14 -21.38
N ASN A 288 -17.83 -1.14 -22.68
CA ASN A 288 -17.33 -2.15 -23.65
C ASN A 288 -15.78 -2.21 -23.75
N ASN A 289 -15.12 -1.14 -23.35
CA ASN A 289 -13.67 -1.00 -23.46
C ASN A 289 -12.89 -1.19 -22.13
N ILE A 290 -13.57 -1.63 -21.03
CA ILE A 290 -12.93 -1.87 -19.74
C ILE A 290 -13.06 -3.34 -19.33
N ARG A 291 -11.94 -4.03 -19.10
CA ARG A 291 -11.89 -5.42 -18.65
C ARG A 291 -11.38 -5.52 -17.21
N LEU A 292 -12.26 -5.99 -16.29
CA LEU A 292 -11.94 -6.19 -14.88
C LEU A 292 -11.40 -7.59 -14.61
N TYR A 293 -10.14 -7.67 -14.15
CA TYR A 293 -9.51 -8.90 -13.67
C TYR A 293 -9.48 -8.92 -12.14
N LYS A 294 -9.86 -10.07 -11.56
CA LYS A 294 -9.88 -10.26 -10.10
C LYS A 294 -8.80 -11.21 -9.64
N THR A 295 -8.12 -10.87 -8.54
CA THR A 295 -7.07 -11.68 -7.93
C THR A 295 -7.32 -11.88 -6.43
N LYS A 296 -6.48 -12.70 -5.78
CA LYS A 296 -6.43 -12.77 -4.31
C LYS A 296 -6.01 -11.41 -3.76
N VAL A 297 -6.39 -11.14 -2.51
CA VAL A 297 -5.96 -9.95 -1.77
C VAL A 297 -4.44 -9.92 -1.66
N GLY A 298 -3.88 -8.73 -1.64
CA GLY A 298 -2.45 -8.47 -1.54
C GLY A 298 -1.91 -7.82 -2.81
N ASP A 299 -1.20 -6.73 -2.61
CA ASP A 299 -0.66 -5.89 -3.67
C ASP A 299 0.29 -6.65 -4.61
N ARG A 300 1.07 -7.63 -4.12
CA ARG A 300 1.86 -8.56 -4.97
C ARG A 300 0.98 -9.28 -5.99
N ASN A 301 -0.18 -9.77 -5.58
CA ASN A 301 -1.10 -10.48 -6.47
C ASN A 301 -1.67 -9.55 -7.55
N ILE A 302 -1.98 -8.30 -7.17
CA ILE A 302 -2.44 -7.28 -8.10
C ILE A 302 -1.35 -6.94 -9.11
N ILE A 303 -0.14 -6.61 -8.64
CA ILE A 303 0.98 -6.23 -9.50
C ILE A 303 1.35 -7.36 -10.48
N ASN A 304 1.43 -8.60 -10.01
CA ASN A 304 1.71 -9.75 -10.88
C ASN A 304 0.62 -9.94 -11.95
N LYS A 305 -0.65 -9.74 -11.58
CA LYS A 305 -1.74 -9.82 -12.54
C LYS A 305 -1.72 -8.65 -13.52
N GLN A 306 -1.41 -7.41 -13.05
CA GLN A 306 -1.25 -6.23 -13.91
C GLN A 306 -0.20 -6.46 -14.99
N ILE A 307 0.97 -6.99 -14.62
CA ILE A 307 2.04 -7.30 -15.56
C ILE A 307 1.55 -8.32 -16.61
N LYS A 308 0.87 -9.40 -16.16
CA LYS A 308 0.38 -10.45 -17.04
C LYS A 308 -0.65 -9.94 -18.06
N VAL A 309 -1.55 -9.06 -17.65
CA VAL A 309 -2.64 -8.55 -18.51
C VAL A 309 -2.37 -7.14 -19.04
N LYS A 310 -1.16 -6.61 -18.86
CA LYS A 310 -0.76 -5.24 -19.27
C LYS A 310 -1.77 -4.18 -18.79
N SER A 311 -2.19 -4.27 -17.53
CA SER A 311 -3.19 -3.38 -16.95
C SER A 311 -2.57 -2.03 -16.59
N ILE A 312 -3.30 -0.94 -16.89
CA ILE A 312 -2.90 0.43 -16.56
C ILE A 312 -3.18 0.79 -15.10
N LEU A 313 -4.12 0.11 -14.46
CA LEU A 313 -4.54 0.37 -13.10
C LEU A 313 -4.76 -0.92 -12.32
N GLY A 314 -4.15 -1.02 -11.16
CA GLY A 314 -4.49 -1.99 -10.13
C GLY A 314 -4.96 -1.30 -8.87
N PHE A 315 -5.93 -1.85 -8.13
CA PHE A 315 -6.35 -1.23 -6.89
C PHE A 315 -6.93 -2.22 -5.87
N GLU A 316 -6.94 -1.80 -4.61
CA GLU A 316 -7.64 -2.46 -3.50
C GLU A 316 -8.62 -1.51 -2.83
N THR A 317 -9.65 -2.07 -2.23
CA THR A 317 -10.65 -1.32 -1.45
C THR A 317 -10.09 -0.64 -0.19
N SER A 318 -8.82 -0.88 0.10
CA SER A 318 -8.06 -0.30 1.21
C SER A 318 -7.34 1.02 0.86
N GLY A 319 -7.51 1.55 -0.35
CA GLY A 319 -6.86 2.78 -0.81
C GLY A 319 -5.49 2.58 -1.47
N HIS A 320 -5.13 1.35 -1.83
CA HIS A 320 -3.97 1.10 -2.66
C HIS A 320 -4.32 1.26 -4.14
N TYR A 321 -3.49 2.00 -4.88
CA TYR A 321 -3.61 2.17 -6.33
C TYR A 321 -2.25 1.96 -6.97
N SER A 322 -2.20 1.18 -8.04
CA SER A 322 -0.97 0.86 -8.77
C SER A 322 -1.08 1.30 -10.22
N PHE A 323 -0.14 2.12 -10.68
CA PHE A 323 -0.11 2.69 -12.03
C PHE A 323 1.07 2.19 -12.87
N TYR A 324 2.25 2.06 -12.29
CA TYR A 324 3.48 1.64 -12.93
C TYR A 324 4.07 0.38 -12.28
N TYR A 325 3.15 -0.53 -11.90
CA TYR A 325 3.44 -1.77 -11.18
C TYR A 325 3.97 -1.57 -9.75
N ALA A 326 3.61 -0.44 -9.15
CA ALA A 326 3.85 -0.15 -7.74
C ALA A 326 2.61 0.48 -7.12
N MET A 327 2.28 0.13 -5.88
CA MET A 327 1.26 0.83 -5.10
C MET A 327 1.82 2.19 -4.69
N ASP A 328 1.12 3.26 -5.06
CA ASP A 328 1.59 4.62 -4.84
C ASP A 328 0.46 5.58 -4.48
N GLY A 329 0.36 5.90 -3.19
CA GLY A 329 -0.62 6.86 -2.69
C GLY A 329 -0.32 8.30 -3.13
N ILE A 330 0.97 8.66 -3.30
CA ILE A 330 1.37 10.01 -3.72
C ILE A 330 0.98 10.23 -5.19
N TYR A 331 1.25 9.24 -6.06
CA TYR A 331 0.81 9.30 -7.46
C TYR A 331 -0.71 9.35 -7.56
N ALA A 332 -1.43 8.55 -6.77
CA ALA A 332 -2.89 8.57 -6.72
C ALA A 332 -3.43 9.94 -6.29
N ALA A 333 -2.81 10.58 -5.29
CA ALA A 333 -3.16 11.93 -4.86
C ALA A 333 -2.93 12.97 -5.97
N GLY A 334 -1.78 12.93 -6.64
CA GLY A 334 -1.48 13.80 -7.77
C GLY A 334 -2.49 13.65 -8.91
N LEU A 335 -2.80 12.41 -9.30
CA LEU A 335 -3.78 12.12 -10.36
C LEU A 335 -5.20 12.59 -9.97
N PHE A 336 -5.62 12.35 -8.72
CA PHE A 336 -6.93 12.82 -8.25
C PHE A 336 -7.03 14.35 -8.30
N LEU A 337 -5.98 15.05 -7.88
CA LEU A 337 -5.95 16.52 -7.89
C LEU A 337 -5.85 17.10 -9.31
N GLU A 338 -5.16 16.42 -10.21
CA GLU A 338 -5.14 16.78 -11.65
C GLU A 338 -6.56 16.70 -12.23
N ILE A 339 -7.26 15.60 -11.99
CA ILE A 339 -8.66 15.42 -12.43
C ILE A 339 -9.58 16.47 -11.79
N LEU A 340 -9.38 16.74 -10.50
CA LEU A 340 -10.18 17.77 -9.80
C LEU A 340 -9.97 19.17 -10.41
N LYS A 341 -8.77 19.46 -10.90
CA LYS A 341 -8.45 20.72 -11.57
C LYS A 341 -9.06 20.79 -12.98
N GLU A 342 -8.91 19.73 -13.77
CA GLU A 342 -9.25 19.72 -15.19
C GLU A 342 -10.72 19.39 -15.45
N ASN A 343 -11.28 18.47 -14.68
CA ASN A 343 -12.64 17.96 -14.87
C ASN A 343 -13.31 17.61 -13.53
N PRO A 344 -13.64 18.59 -12.68
CA PRO A 344 -14.30 18.36 -11.41
C PRO A 344 -15.67 17.68 -11.56
N GLU A 345 -16.37 17.90 -12.65
CA GLU A 345 -17.68 17.34 -12.95
C GLU A 345 -17.63 15.81 -13.11
N LEU A 346 -16.53 15.28 -13.66
CA LEU A 346 -16.29 13.84 -13.74
C LEU A 346 -16.32 13.20 -12.34
N ILE A 347 -15.66 13.85 -11.36
CA ILE A 347 -15.67 13.38 -9.97
C ILE A 347 -17.10 13.37 -9.45
N ASP A 348 -17.83 14.47 -9.62
CA ASP A 348 -19.19 14.61 -9.13
C ASP A 348 -20.15 13.61 -9.79
N LYS A 349 -20.04 13.42 -11.09
CA LYS A 349 -20.80 12.40 -11.84
C LYS A 349 -20.59 11.00 -11.26
N ILE A 350 -19.35 10.60 -11.03
CA ILE A 350 -19.06 9.23 -10.57
C ILE A 350 -19.44 9.02 -9.10
N ILE A 351 -19.17 9.98 -8.22
CA ILE A 351 -19.49 9.82 -6.80
C ILE A 351 -21.00 9.78 -6.54
N ASN A 352 -21.81 10.42 -7.37
CA ASN A 352 -23.27 10.42 -7.24
C ASN A 352 -23.92 9.13 -7.79
N ILE A 353 -23.19 8.26 -8.49
CA ILE A 353 -23.74 6.96 -8.92
C ILE A 353 -24.03 6.10 -7.68
N PRO A 354 -25.27 5.63 -7.49
CA PRO A 354 -25.62 4.82 -6.32
C PRO A 354 -24.88 3.48 -6.34
N ILE A 355 -24.34 3.06 -5.19
CA ILE A 355 -23.75 1.72 -5.04
C ILE A 355 -24.84 0.74 -4.63
N ALA A 356 -25.15 -0.20 -5.52
CA ALA A 356 -26.24 -1.17 -5.34
C ALA A 356 -26.01 -2.14 -4.16
N TYR A 357 -24.77 -2.30 -3.68
CA TYR A 357 -24.45 -3.25 -2.61
C TYR A 357 -23.81 -2.55 -1.42
N LYS A 358 -24.37 -2.79 -0.23
CA LYS A 358 -23.75 -2.45 1.05
C LYS A 358 -22.78 -3.54 1.46
N LEU A 359 -21.71 -3.16 2.17
CA LEU A 359 -20.71 -4.08 2.71
C LEU A 359 -20.78 -4.10 4.23
N LYS A 360 -20.96 -5.30 4.82
CA LYS A 360 -20.69 -5.56 6.23
C LYS A 360 -19.44 -6.45 6.38
N ILE A 361 -18.58 -6.12 7.33
CA ILE A 361 -17.37 -6.89 7.64
C ILE A 361 -17.52 -7.41 9.06
N PHE A 362 -17.43 -8.73 9.21
CA PHE A 362 -17.45 -9.40 10.50
C PHE A 362 -16.07 -9.99 10.76
N ASN A 363 -15.57 -9.83 11.99
CA ASN A 363 -14.33 -10.42 12.45
C ASN A 363 -14.65 -11.52 13.47
N PHE A 364 -14.08 -12.70 13.29
CA PHE A 364 -14.26 -13.84 14.16
C PHE A 364 -12.91 -14.40 14.58
N SER A 365 -12.81 -14.92 15.81
CA SER A 365 -11.63 -15.71 16.23
C SER A 365 -11.54 -17.00 15.41
N SER A 366 -10.35 -17.52 15.18
CA SER A 366 -10.10 -18.67 14.29
C SER A 366 -10.85 -19.95 14.68
N ASN A 367 -11.26 -20.11 15.93
CA ASN A 367 -11.93 -21.30 16.44
C ASN A 367 -13.41 -21.46 16.01
N CYS A 368 -14.00 -20.45 15.39
CA CYS A 368 -15.43 -20.44 15.00
C CYS A 368 -15.72 -20.91 13.56
N THR A 369 -14.81 -21.56 12.85
CA THR A 369 -14.90 -21.72 11.39
C THR A 369 -15.92 -22.71 10.86
N LYS A 370 -16.34 -23.75 11.63
CA LYS A 370 -17.28 -24.78 11.14
C LYS A 370 -18.74 -24.30 11.17
N ASP A 371 -19.20 -23.72 12.27
CA ASP A 371 -20.56 -23.19 12.41
C ASP A 371 -20.85 -21.98 11.54
N ILE A 372 -19.87 -21.10 11.41
CA ILE A 372 -19.97 -19.93 10.55
C ILE A 372 -20.18 -20.35 9.08
N LYS A 373 -19.46 -21.36 8.59
CA LYS A 373 -19.65 -21.88 7.22
C LYS A 373 -21.06 -22.41 6.97
N ARG A 374 -21.67 -23.07 7.95
CA ARG A 374 -23.04 -23.58 7.85
C ARG A 374 -24.06 -22.46 7.77
N LYS A 375 -23.99 -21.46 8.64
CA LYS A 375 -24.85 -20.27 8.66
C LYS A 375 -24.69 -19.41 7.38
N LEU A 376 -23.45 -19.31 6.85
CA LEU A 376 -23.17 -18.56 5.63
C LEU A 376 -23.75 -19.22 4.36
N LYS A 377 -23.89 -20.56 4.33
CA LYS A 377 -24.60 -21.23 3.22
C LYS A 377 -26.07 -20.79 3.13
N LEU A 378 -26.74 -20.62 4.26
CA LEU A 378 -28.14 -20.16 4.32
C LEU A 378 -28.32 -18.71 3.83
N ILE A 379 -27.34 -17.83 4.11
CA ILE A 379 -27.38 -16.42 3.71
C ILE A 379 -27.04 -16.27 2.21
N LYS A 380 -26.22 -17.16 1.64
CA LYS A 380 -25.81 -17.12 0.24
C LYS A 380 -26.97 -17.31 -0.75
N ASN A 381 -27.99 -18.05 -0.34
CA ASN A 381 -29.15 -18.34 -1.19
C ASN A 381 -30.08 -17.14 -1.44
N LYS A 382 -29.84 -15.98 -0.79
CA LYS A 382 -30.64 -14.74 -0.94
C LYS A 382 -30.00 -13.70 -1.88
N GLY A 383 -29.20 -14.10 -2.87
CA GLY A 383 -28.55 -13.18 -3.83
C GLY A 383 -27.40 -12.35 -3.26
N ASN A 384 -26.93 -12.66 -2.06
CA ASN A 384 -25.83 -11.99 -1.39
C ASN A 384 -24.47 -12.55 -1.81
N LYS A 385 -23.45 -11.68 -1.94
CA LYS A 385 -22.08 -12.15 -2.13
C LYS A 385 -21.34 -12.23 -0.80
N ILE A 386 -20.78 -13.39 -0.50
CA ILE A 386 -20.01 -13.64 0.72
C ILE A 386 -18.59 -14.03 0.37
N ILE A 387 -17.63 -13.38 1.01
CA ILE A 387 -16.20 -13.72 0.90
C ILE A 387 -15.66 -13.96 2.31
N VAL A 388 -15.08 -15.13 2.52
CA VAL A 388 -14.44 -15.49 3.78
C VAL A 388 -12.94 -15.44 3.59
N ARG A 389 -12.24 -14.72 4.48
CA ARG A 389 -10.79 -14.56 4.45
C ARG A 389 -10.22 -14.76 5.84
N LYS A 390 -9.32 -15.72 6.00
CA LYS A 390 -8.49 -15.85 7.22
C LYS A 390 -7.39 -14.78 7.18
N SER A 391 -7.24 -14.00 8.23
CA SER A 391 -6.12 -13.07 8.38
C SER A 391 -4.81 -13.87 8.45
N ILE A 392 -3.73 -13.27 7.98
CA ILE A 392 -2.40 -13.88 8.05
C ILE A 392 -1.68 -13.46 9.33
N TRP A 393 -2.05 -12.30 9.86
CA TRP A 393 -1.36 -11.60 10.94
C TRP A 393 -2.12 -11.59 12.27
N GLU A 394 -3.43 -11.73 12.17
CA GLU A 394 -4.33 -11.80 13.31
C GLU A 394 -4.98 -13.17 13.29
N ASP A 395 -5.19 -13.79 14.43
CA ASP A 395 -5.96 -15.04 14.51
C ASP A 395 -7.45 -14.76 14.34
N THR A 396 -7.77 -14.13 13.22
CA THR A 396 -9.12 -13.69 12.85
C THR A 396 -9.51 -14.17 11.48
N THR A 397 -10.76 -14.54 11.33
CA THR A 397 -11.42 -14.77 10.05
C THR A 397 -12.31 -13.58 9.75
N ARG A 398 -12.11 -12.93 8.63
CA ARG A 398 -12.95 -11.82 8.15
C ARG A 398 -13.96 -12.33 7.15
N ILE A 399 -15.23 -12.00 7.37
CA ILE A 399 -16.32 -12.28 6.46
C ILE A 399 -16.79 -10.96 5.87
N TYR A 400 -16.73 -10.87 4.56
CA TYR A 400 -17.23 -9.74 3.77
C TYR A 400 -18.58 -10.15 3.21
N LEU A 401 -19.64 -9.51 3.70
CA LEU A 401 -21.01 -9.71 3.24
C LEU A 401 -21.43 -8.51 2.39
N PHE A 402 -21.67 -8.75 1.11
CA PHE A 402 -22.27 -7.77 0.21
C PHE A 402 -23.74 -8.13 0.01
N TYR A 403 -24.63 -7.24 0.34
CA TYR A 403 -26.07 -7.39 0.19
C TYR A 403 -26.68 -6.21 -0.57
N LYS A 404 -27.73 -6.47 -1.37
CA LYS A 404 -28.40 -5.42 -2.14
C LYS A 404 -28.98 -4.36 -1.20
N ASN A 405 -28.88 -3.11 -1.60
CA ASN A 405 -29.52 -2.02 -0.91
C ASN A 405 -30.97 -1.98 -1.39
N SER A 406 -31.92 -2.34 -0.53
CA SER A 406 -33.36 -2.37 -0.85
C SER A 406 -33.95 -1.00 -1.20
N GLN A 407 -33.24 0.08 -0.95
CA GLN A 407 -33.65 1.45 -1.28
C GLN A 407 -33.30 1.85 -2.72
N ILE A 408 -32.61 0.99 -3.50
CA ILE A 408 -32.25 1.24 -4.90
C ILE A 408 -33.04 0.22 -5.74
N LYS A 409 -34.21 0.62 -6.24
CA LYS A 409 -34.95 -0.10 -7.28
C LYS A 409 -34.37 0.17 -8.66
#